data_7171f2c21b6c5891622b23136b330ceb
#
_entry.id   7171f2c21b6c5891622b23136b330ceb
#
_cell.length_a   1.000
_cell.length_b   1.000
_cell.length_c   1.000
_cell.angle_alpha   90.00
_cell.angle_beta   90.00
_cell.angle_gamma   90.00
#
_symmetry.space_group_name_H-M   'P 1'
#
loop_
_entity.id
_entity.type
_entity.pdbx_description
1 polymer ?
#
loop_
_entity_poly.entity_id
_entity_poly.type
_entity_poly.pdbx_seq_one_letter_code
_entity_poly.pdbx_strand_id
1 'polypeptide(L)'
;MKSTLAERFPGPWRVDFEMGSCNSRANFGALRIVSLWPYLKPSPPGRRAGAADRKPVRMTLAVIHTRALVGLHAPDVVVEVHLANGLPSFTLVGLADTEVKEARERVRAALAQSGFAFPHNKRITVNLAPADLPKESGRFDLPIALGVLAAQGLLDAPRLARCEFAGELSLAGELRPVRGALALALAVRESGCARRLVLPAASAAEAARVEGVDVRSARSLGDVVQAFLPGDGARDLPGPAPESDGAPPPLPDLADVKGQAGARRALEVAAAGAHGLLLIGPPGAGKSMLADRLAGLLPPMTATEALASAALLSVSTQGLDARRFGQRPVRSPHHSASAVALVGGGSPPRPGEISLAHAGVLFLDELPEFPRGALEALREPLETGQITISRAAHQALYPARFQLVAAMNPCPCGWLGAFAASGRHCVCNGEAVRRYQARLSGPLLDRIDMQIEVPALRPAELLPSAAGAARDAATPAQESSATVARRVHAARERQLARQGLPNAQLGAMQIETGLRLAEPARALLEQVAERLGWSARSLHRVAKVARTVADLAGAAEVESPHMAEAVQYRRGLPGG
;
A
#
# COMPACT_ATOMS: atom_id res chain seq x y z
N MET A 1 -43.99 9.24 27.22
CA MET A 1 -45.07 8.55 26.52
C MET A 1 -44.63 7.12 26.32
N LYS A 2 -45.23 6.20 27.07
CA LYS A 2 -45.06 4.74 26.97
C LYS A 2 -45.99 4.25 25.87
N SER A 3 -45.56 3.45 24.93
CA SER A 3 -46.42 2.54 24.19
C SER A 3 -45.68 1.24 23.90
N THR A 4 -46.17 0.25 24.57
CA THR A 4 -46.13 -1.19 24.49
C THR A 4 -46.12 -1.76 23.07
N LEU A 5 -45.19 -2.67 22.81
CA LEU A 5 -45.29 -3.75 21.84
C LEU A 5 -44.89 -5.05 22.56
N ALA A 6 -45.87 -5.63 23.23
CA ALA A 6 -45.87 -7.01 23.64
C ALA A 6 -47.02 -7.67 22.90
N GLU A 7 -46.72 -8.69 22.10
CA GLU A 7 -47.54 -9.85 21.79
C GLU A 7 -47.04 -10.55 20.55
N ARG A 8 -46.36 -11.68 20.79
CA ARG A 8 -46.50 -12.96 20.08
C ARG A 8 -45.16 -13.72 20.08
N PHE A 9 -44.99 -14.54 21.10
CA PHE A 9 -44.35 -15.85 20.95
C PHE A 9 -44.51 -16.60 22.30
N PRO A 10 -45.20 -17.71 22.38
CA PRO A 10 -45.31 -18.55 23.60
C PRO A 10 -44.14 -19.58 23.60
N GLY A 11 -43.24 -19.39 24.55
CA GLY A 11 -42.19 -20.37 24.87
C GLY A 11 -41.53 -20.00 26.20
N PRO A 12 -41.10 -20.95 27.04
CA PRO A 12 -40.74 -20.71 28.43
C PRO A 12 -39.27 -20.30 28.57
N TRP A 13 -38.93 -19.06 28.23
CA TRP A 13 -37.60 -18.49 28.46
C TRP A 13 -37.78 -17.13 29.15
N ARG A 14 -37.61 -17.08 30.47
CA ARG A 14 -37.37 -15.82 31.20
C ARG A 14 -35.86 -15.59 31.27
N VAL A 15 -35.44 -14.41 30.84
CA VAL A 15 -34.08 -13.90 31.05
C VAL A 15 -34.25 -12.67 31.94
N ASP A 16 -33.83 -12.74 33.18
CA ASP A 16 -33.76 -11.61 34.10
C ASP A 16 -32.45 -10.86 33.86
N PHE A 17 -32.55 -9.58 33.52
CA PHE A 17 -31.43 -8.65 33.43
C PHE A 17 -31.29 -7.87 34.73
N GLU A 18 -30.27 -8.14 35.52
CA GLU A 18 -29.78 -7.23 36.56
C GLU A 18 -28.79 -6.22 35.92
N MET A 19 -29.17 -4.93 35.95
CA MET A 19 -28.28 -3.85 35.62
C MET A 19 -27.49 -3.41 36.86
N GLY A 20 -26.24 -3.82 36.92
CA GLY A 20 -25.23 -3.26 37.83
C GLY A 20 -24.56 -2.04 37.21
N SER A 21 -24.72 -0.89 37.88
CA SER A 21 -24.02 0.34 37.55
C SER A 21 -22.51 0.21 37.83
N CYS A 22 -21.68 0.37 36.83
CA CYS A 22 -20.27 0.72 37.05
C CYS A 22 -19.73 1.58 35.92
N ASN A 23 -19.13 2.66 36.36
CA ASN A 23 -18.52 3.75 35.60
C ASN A 23 -17.14 3.33 35.03
N SER A 24 -16.81 3.88 33.88
CA SER A 24 -15.48 4.12 33.31
C SER A 24 -14.73 3.03 32.55
N ARG A 25 -14.42 3.40 31.30
CA ARG A 25 -13.30 2.99 30.42
C ARG A 25 -13.37 1.65 29.67
N ALA A 26 -13.45 1.87 28.38
CA ALA A 26 -13.28 0.95 27.25
C ALA A 26 -12.39 -0.29 27.50
N ASN A 27 -12.99 -1.48 27.24
CA ASN A 27 -12.31 -2.64 26.65
C ASN A 27 -13.39 -3.60 26.12
N PHE A 28 -13.35 -3.88 24.84
CA PHE A 28 -14.19 -4.91 24.24
C PHE A 28 -13.76 -6.28 24.74
N GLY A 29 -14.52 -6.82 25.67
CA GLY A 29 -14.35 -8.15 26.22
C GLY A 29 -14.95 -9.22 25.31
N ALA A 30 -14.17 -10.24 25.05
CA ALA A 30 -14.56 -11.47 24.37
C ALA A 30 -15.73 -12.17 25.06
N LEU A 31 -16.77 -12.50 24.31
CA LEU A 31 -17.85 -13.37 24.75
C LEU A 31 -17.30 -14.80 24.91
N ARG A 32 -17.15 -15.24 26.14
CA ARG A 32 -16.97 -16.66 26.49
C ARG A 32 -18.34 -17.36 26.44
N ILE A 33 -18.51 -18.24 25.50
CA ILE A 33 -19.62 -19.22 25.53
C ILE A 33 -19.25 -20.30 26.55
N VAL A 34 -19.93 -20.29 27.68
CA VAL A 34 -19.85 -21.37 28.68
C VAL A 34 -20.75 -22.51 28.22
N SER A 35 -20.15 -23.66 27.93
CA SER A 35 -20.85 -24.89 27.62
C SER A 35 -21.58 -25.40 28.87
N LEU A 36 -22.91 -25.43 28.83
CA LEU A 36 -23.75 -26.13 29.80
C LEU A 36 -23.90 -27.60 29.38
N TRP A 37 -23.28 -28.47 30.13
CA TRP A 37 -23.61 -29.89 30.16
C TRP A 37 -23.88 -30.29 31.60
N PRO A 38 -25.13 -30.63 31.99
CA PRO A 38 -25.34 -31.56 33.05
C PRO A 38 -26.43 -32.58 32.73
N TYR A 39 -26.28 -33.74 33.36
CA TYR A 39 -27.19 -34.90 33.48
C TYR A 39 -27.01 -36.01 32.44
N LEU A 40 -25.98 -36.79 32.69
CA LEU A 40 -26.04 -38.25 32.46
C LEU A 40 -25.61 -38.97 33.76
N LYS A 41 -26.55 -39.68 34.40
CA LYS A 41 -26.29 -40.52 35.56
C LYS A 41 -25.38 -41.69 35.17
N PRO A 42 -24.44 -42.12 36.03
CA PRO A 42 -23.59 -43.26 35.74
C PRO A 42 -24.38 -44.57 35.85
N SER A 43 -24.31 -45.42 34.82
CA SER A 43 -24.75 -46.80 34.82
C SER A 43 -23.68 -47.71 35.46
N PRO A 44 -24.06 -48.85 36.09
CA PRO A 44 -23.17 -49.67 36.89
C PRO A 44 -22.15 -50.47 36.04
N PRO A 45 -21.03 -50.92 36.63
CA PRO A 45 -19.94 -51.59 35.92
C PRO A 45 -20.31 -53.00 35.47
N GLY A 46 -20.46 -53.15 34.14
CA GLY A 46 -20.65 -54.45 33.48
C GLY A 46 -19.38 -54.86 32.73
N ARG A 47 -18.84 -55.97 33.12
CA ARG A 47 -17.95 -56.98 32.46
C ARG A 47 -16.97 -56.43 31.40
N ARG A 48 -15.68 -56.61 31.67
CA ARG A 48 -14.58 -56.58 30.71
C ARG A 48 -14.88 -57.45 29.48
N ALA A 49 -15.20 -56.84 28.37
CA ALA A 49 -15.13 -57.44 27.04
C ALA A 49 -13.83 -57.03 26.38
N GLY A 50 -13.19 -57.97 25.69
CA GLY A 50 -11.85 -57.89 25.14
C GLY A 50 -11.57 -56.68 24.28
N ALA A 51 -10.30 -56.36 24.16
CA ALA A 51 -9.76 -55.35 23.27
C ALA A 51 -10.14 -55.64 21.80
N ALA A 52 -11.33 -55.20 21.42
CA ALA A 52 -11.75 -55.21 20.03
C ALA A 52 -11.09 -54.04 19.31
N ASP A 53 -10.37 -54.41 18.29
CA ASP A 53 -9.78 -53.62 17.21
C ASP A 53 -10.67 -52.40 16.86
N ARG A 54 -10.38 -51.24 17.47
CA ARG A 54 -11.05 -50.00 17.11
C ARG A 54 -10.50 -49.60 15.74
N LYS A 55 -11.17 -50.03 14.67
CA LYS A 55 -10.96 -49.47 13.34
C LYS A 55 -10.97 -47.95 13.48
N PRO A 56 -9.95 -47.24 12.94
CA PRO A 56 -9.90 -45.80 13.01
C PRO A 56 -11.20 -45.26 12.38
N VAL A 57 -11.89 -44.41 13.14
CA VAL A 57 -13.07 -43.68 12.65
C VAL A 57 -12.57 -42.89 11.41
N ARG A 58 -12.95 -43.32 10.21
CA ARG A 58 -12.61 -42.61 8.99
C ARG A 58 -13.28 -41.22 9.07
N MET A 59 -12.48 -40.20 9.32
CA MET A 59 -12.95 -38.81 9.25
C MET A 59 -13.38 -38.56 7.82
N THR A 60 -14.66 -38.35 7.59
CA THR A 60 -15.23 -38.01 6.26
C THR A 60 -15.24 -36.50 6.01
N LEU A 61 -14.84 -35.70 7.00
CA LEU A 61 -14.75 -34.25 6.95
C LEU A 61 -13.33 -33.83 7.32
N ALA A 62 -12.73 -32.98 6.51
CA ALA A 62 -11.44 -32.34 6.76
C ALA A 62 -11.60 -30.82 6.75
N VAL A 63 -10.81 -30.13 7.55
CA VAL A 63 -10.79 -28.67 7.71
C VAL A 63 -9.38 -28.17 7.45
N ILE A 64 -9.23 -27.28 6.50
CA ILE A 64 -7.96 -26.64 6.15
C ILE A 64 -8.12 -25.11 6.23
N HIS A 65 -7.15 -24.46 6.86
CA HIS A 65 -7.14 -23.01 7.00
C HIS A 65 -6.40 -22.33 5.83
N THR A 66 -6.97 -21.25 5.35
CA THR A 66 -6.42 -20.40 4.28
C THR A 66 -6.92 -18.97 4.46
N ARG A 67 -6.56 -18.07 3.53
CA ARG A 67 -7.05 -16.69 3.53
C ARG A 67 -7.52 -16.27 2.13
N ALA A 68 -8.57 -15.49 2.09
CA ALA A 68 -8.93 -14.73 0.88
C ALA A 68 -8.08 -13.47 0.79
N LEU A 69 -8.18 -12.73 -0.30
CA LEU A 69 -7.54 -11.42 -0.46
C LEU A 69 -8.60 -10.40 -0.86
N VAL A 70 -8.77 -9.35 -0.05
CA VAL A 70 -9.68 -8.25 -0.32
C VAL A 70 -8.91 -6.94 -0.16
N GLY A 71 -8.46 -6.37 -1.26
CA GLY A 71 -7.52 -5.25 -1.22
C GLY A 71 -6.19 -5.66 -0.59
N LEU A 72 -5.81 -5.02 0.52
CA LEU A 72 -4.64 -5.38 1.35
C LEU A 72 -4.99 -6.27 2.54
N HIS A 73 -6.26 -6.53 2.79
CA HIS A 73 -6.71 -7.40 3.87
C HIS A 73 -6.77 -8.85 3.41
N ALA A 74 -6.37 -9.75 4.30
CA ALA A 74 -6.46 -11.17 4.03
C ALA A 74 -7.27 -11.88 5.13
N PRO A 75 -8.63 -11.79 5.06
CA PRO A 75 -9.51 -12.43 6.02
C PRO A 75 -9.42 -13.95 5.95
N ASP A 76 -9.65 -14.58 7.12
CA ASP A 76 -9.62 -16.03 7.26
C ASP A 76 -10.69 -16.70 6.39
N VAL A 77 -10.30 -17.82 5.78
CA VAL A 77 -11.17 -18.73 5.05
C VAL A 77 -10.91 -20.15 5.54
N VAL A 78 -11.98 -20.86 5.77
CA VAL A 78 -11.92 -22.29 6.14
C VAL A 78 -12.40 -23.11 4.94
N VAL A 79 -11.54 -24.04 4.51
CA VAL A 79 -11.86 -25.01 3.46
C VAL A 79 -12.30 -26.29 4.12
N GLU A 80 -13.58 -26.60 4.05
CA GLU A 80 -14.17 -27.83 4.59
C GLU A 80 -14.41 -28.80 3.43
N VAL A 81 -13.81 -29.99 3.51
CA VAL A 81 -13.95 -31.02 2.49
C VAL A 81 -14.64 -32.24 3.07
N HIS A 82 -15.82 -32.58 2.54
CA HIS A 82 -16.59 -33.73 2.94
C HIS A 82 -16.65 -34.79 1.84
N LEU A 83 -16.34 -36.04 2.19
CA LEU A 83 -16.42 -37.19 1.30
C LEU A 83 -17.60 -38.09 1.72
N ALA A 84 -18.62 -38.18 0.87
CA ALA A 84 -19.79 -39.04 1.07
C ALA A 84 -19.84 -40.17 0.06
N ASN A 85 -20.52 -41.27 0.43
CA ASN A 85 -20.91 -42.32 -0.52
C ASN A 85 -22.05 -41.80 -1.41
N GLY A 86 -22.04 -42.13 -2.66
CA GLY A 86 -23.09 -41.73 -3.63
C GLY A 86 -22.57 -41.61 -5.05
N LEU A 87 -23.38 -41.04 -5.92
CA LEU A 87 -22.96 -40.77 -7.28
C LEU A 87 -21.77 -39.82 -7.28
N PRO A 88 -20.69 -40.10 -8.03
CA PRO A 88 -19.52 -39.29 -8.10
C PRO A 88 -19.84 -37.84 -8.52
N SER A 89 -19.48 -36.90 -7.67
CA SER A 89 -19.66 -35.48 -7.97
C SER A 89 -18.62 -34.67 -7.25
N PHE A 90 -18.27 -33.50 -7.78
CA PHE A 90 -17.46 -32.50 -7.11
C PHE A 90 -18.24 -31.20 -7.08
N THR A 91 -18.61 -30.75 -5.90
CA THR A 91 -19.41 -29.55 -5.69
C THR A 91 -18.58 -28.56 -4.86
N LEU A 92 -18.44 -27.34 -5.36
CA LEU A 92 -17.81 -26.22 -4.67
C LEU A 92 -18.88 -25.23 -4.21
N VAL A 93 -18.86 -24.85 -2.93
CA VAL A 93 -19.82 -23.96 -2.27
C VAL A 93 -19.07 -22.78 -1.65
N GLY A 94 -19.67 -21.59 -1.59
CA GLY A 94 -19.11 -20.38 -0.95
C GLY A 94 -18.54 -19.39 -1.94
N LEU A 95 -19.34 -18.48 -2.48
CA LEU A 95 -19.05 -17.32 -3.35
C LEU A 95 -17.69 -17.36 -4.10
N ALA A 96 -17.47 -18.51 -4.78
CA ALA A 96 -16.26 -18.76 -5.56
C ALA A 96 -16.39 -18.15 -6.95
N ASP A 97 -15.34 -17.47 -7.42
CA ASP A 97 -15.25 -16.97 -8.80
C ASP A 97 -15.04 -18.09 -9.83
N THR A 98 -14.88 -17.72 -11.09
CA THR A 98 -14.64 -18.68 -12.17
C THR A 98 -13.31 -19.41 -11.99
N GLU A 99 -12.24 -18.72 -11.60
CA GLU A 99 -10.90 -19.32 -11.41
C GLU A 99 -10.91 -20.36 -10.29
N VAL A 100 -11.65 -20.11 -9.21
CA VAL A 100 -11.81 -21.09 -8.12
C VAL A 100 -12.70 -22.26 -8.53
N LYS A 101 -13.71 -22.03 -9.37
CA LYS A 101 -14.54 -23.13 -9.92
C LYS A 101 -13.73 -24.08 -10.80
N GLU A 102 -12.74 -23.57 -11.52
CA GLU A 102 -11.80 -24.35 -12.33
C GLU A 102 -10.78 -25.15 -11.49
N ALA A 103 -10.62 -24.83 -10.20
CA ALA A 103 -9.74 -25.55 -9.27
C ALA A 103 -9.98 -27.07 -9.28
N ARG A 104 -11.22 -27.52 -9.54
CA ARG A 104 -11.56 -28.93 -9.64
C ARG A 104 -10.64 -29.69 -10.60
N GLU A 105 -10.47 -29.17 -11.82
CA GLU A 105 -9.67 -29.85 -12.84
C GLU A 105 -8.16 -29.76 -12.52
N ARG A 106 -7.69 -28.61 -12.00
CA ARG A 106 -6.30 -28.47 -11.58
C ARG A 106 -5.96 -29.39 -10.42
N VAL A 107 -6.79 -29.43 -9.38
CA VAL A 107 -6.61 -30.30 -8.21
C VAL A 107 -6.65 -31.78 -8.60
N ARG A 108 -7.60 -32.18 -9.46
CA ARG A 108 -7.68 -33.55 -9.94
C ARG A 108 -6.43 -33.99 -10.68
N ALA A 109 -5.97 -33.16 -11.64
CA ALA A 109 -4.79 -33.45 -12.42
C ALA A 109 -3.53 -33.48 -11.54
N ALA A 110 -3.36 -32.48 -10.66
CA ALA A 110 -2.21 -32.37 -9.76
C ALA A 110 -2.12 -33.56 -8.79
N LEU A 111 -3.23 -34.01 -8.21
CA LEU A 111 -3.28 -35.21 -7.36
C LEU A 111 -2.84 -36.44 -8.14
N ALA A 112 -3.44 -36.69 -9.32
CA ALA A 112 -3.12 -37.84 -10.14
C ALA A 112 -1.64 -37.85 -10.57
N GLN A 113 -1.11 -36.71 -11.01
CA GLN A 113 0.28 -36.59 -11.44
C GLN A 113 1.27 -36.70 -10.27
N SER A 114 0.86 -36.31 -9.07
CA SER A 114 1.66 -36.47 -7.85
C SER A 114 1.58 -37.88 -7.25
N GLY A 115 0.90 -38.83 -7.90
CA GLY A 115 0.79 -40.21 -7.44
C GLY A 115 -0.31 -40.46 -6.39
N PHE A 116 -1.22 -39.51 -6.16
CA PHE A 116 -2.31 -39.67 -5.20
C PHE A 116 -3.61 -40.00 -5.91
N ALA A 117 -4.35 -40.99 -5.40
CA ALA A 117 -5.64 -41.38 -5.97
C ALA A 117 -6.71 -40.32 -5.69
N PHE A 118 -7.31 -39.80 -6.76
CA PHE A 118 -8.50 -38.97 -6.64
C PHE A 118 -9.71 -39.88 -6.32
N PRO A 119 -10.59 -39.53 -5.36
CA PRO A 119 -11.71 -40.39 -4.94
C PRO A 119 -12.84 -40.40 -5.97
N HIS A 120 -12.67 -41.17 -7.07
CA HIS A 120 -13.60 -41.24 -8.19
C HIS A 120 -14.98 -41.81 -7.84
N ASN A 121 -15.11 -42.55 -6.75
CA ASN A 121 -16.35 -43.23 -6.33
C ASN A 121 -17.03 -42.51 -5.15
N LYS A 122 -16.71 -41.25 -4.91
CA LYS A 122 -17.25 -40.43 -3.81
C LYS A 122 -17.93 -39.18 -4.33
N ARG A 123 -18.89 -38.71 -3.56
CA ARG A 123 -19.41 -37.36 -3.65
C ARG A 123 -18.52 -36.46 -2.83
N ILE A 124 -17.83 -35.52 -3.48
CA ILE A 124 -16.94 -34.55 -2.87
C ILE A 124 -17.67 -33.21 -2.75
N THR A 125 -17.82 -32.69 -1.54
CA THR A 125 -18.33 -31.35 -1.30
C THR A 125 -17.23 -30.52 -0.65
N VAL A 126 -16.86 -29.42 -1.29
CA VAL A 126 -15.89 -28.43 -0.79
C VAL A 126 -16.66 -27.17 -0.44
N ASN A 127 -16.62 -26.77 0.82
CA ASN A 127 -17.20 -25.52 1.30
C ASN A 127 -16.11 -24.53 1.65
N LEU A 128 -16.16 -23.32 1.11
CA LEU A 128 -15.26 -22.20 1.40
C LEU A 128 -15.97 -21.21 2.32
N ALA A 129 -15.80 -21.36 3.62
CA ALA A 129 -16.45 -20.53 4.63
C ALA A 129 -15.57 -19.29 5.00
N PRO A 130 -16.17 -18.11 5.29
CA PRO A 130 -17.59 -17.79 5.27
C PRO A 130 -18.14 -17.58 3.84
N ALA A 131 -19.45 -17.78 3.63
CA ALA A 131 -20.05 -17.78 2.30
C ALA A 131 -20.21 -16.39 1.67
N ASP A 132 -20.23 -15.32 2.46
CA ASP A 132 -20.40 -13.92 2.06
C ASP A 132 -19.09 -13.26 1.58
N LEU A 133 -17.94 -13.91 1.84
CA LEU A 133 -16.64 -13.41 1.43
C LEU A 133 -16.31 -13.87 0.01
N PRO A 134 -15.94 -12.97 -0.92
CA PRO A 134 -15.47 -13.34 -2.25
C PRO A 134 -14.18 -14.17 -2.20
N LYS A 135 -14.12 -15.26 -2.97
CA LYS A 135 -12.94 -16.11 -3.13
C LYS A 135 -12.50 -16.06 -4.58
N GLU A 136 -11.31 -15.58 -4.78
CA GLU A 136 -10.73 -15.30 -6.07
C GLU A 136 -9.35 -15.93 -6.21
N SER A 137 -8.95 -16.22 -7.44
CA SER A 137 -7.67 -16.80 -7.83
C SER A 137 -7.44 -18.29 -7.45
N GLY A 138 -6.43 -18.89 -8.06
CA GLY A 138 -6.03 -20.28 -7.83
C GLY A 138 -5.43 -20.59 -6.45
N ARG A 139 -5.31 -19.60 -5.55
CA ARG A 139 -4.71 -19.79 -4.21
C ARG A 139 -5.35 -20.87 -3.35
N PHE A 140 -6.60 -21.23 -3.66
CA PHE A 140 -7.36 -22.25 -2.95
C PHE A 140 -7.07 -23.68 -3.43
N ASP A 141 -6.34 -23.86 -4.54
CA ASP A 141 -6.06 -25.18 -5.12
C ASP A 141 -5.33 -26.08 -4.11
N LEU A 142 -4.25 -25.56 -3.50
CA LEU A 142 -3.49 -26.32 -2.48
C LEU A 142 -4.34 -26.67 -1.26
N PRO A 143 -5.06 -25.75 -0.59
CA PRO A 143 -5.95 -26.09 0.52
C PRO A 143 -7.02 -27.11 0.15
N ILE A 144 -7.62 -27.01 -1.05
CA ILE A 144 -8.62 -27.97 -1.52
C ILE A 144 -8.00 -29.36 -1.72
N ALA A 145 -6.82 -29.44 -2.36
CA ALA A 145 -6.11 -30.70 -2.55
C ALA A 145 -5.76 -31.39 -1.22
N LEU A 146 -5.24 -30.63 -0.26
CA LEU A 146 -4.93 -31.12 1.08
C LEU A 146 -6.20 -31.57 1.82
N GLY A 147 -7.29 -30.83 1.69
CA GLY A 147 -8.57 -31.19 2.26
C GLY A 147 -9.11 -32.53 1.73
N VAL A 148 -8.98 -32.77 0.40
CA VAL A 148 -9.37 -34.05 -0.22
C VAL A 148 -8.52 -35.20 0.32
N LEU A 149 -7.21 -35.04 0.43
CA LEU A 149 -6.30 -36.06 0.99
C LEU A 149 -6.53 -36.30 2.47
N ALA A 150 -6.75 -35.25 3.25
CA ALA A 150 -7.02 -35.35 4.69
C ALA A 150 -8.37 -36.06 4.96
N ALA A 151 -9.41 -35.75 4.17
CA ALA A 151 -10.70 -36.41 4.27
C ALA A 151 -10.64 -37.91 3.87
N GLN A 152 -9.62 -38.32 3.12
CA GLN A 152 -9.32 -39.74 2.86
C GLN A 152 -8.54 -40.40 4.02
N GLY A 153 -8.08 -39.61 5.01
CA GLY A 153 -7.28 -40.09 6.13
C GLY A 153 -5.79 -40.31 5.77
N LEU A 154 -5.31 -39.72 4.71
CA LEU A 154 -3.92 -39.82 4.23
C LEU A 154 -2.96 -38.84 4.93
N LEU A 155 -3.49 -37.80 5.56
CA LEU A 155 -2.71 -36.73 6.19
C LEU A 155 -3.04 -36.58 7.68
N ASP A 156 -2.08 -36.05 8.44
CA ASP A 156 -2.19 -35.77 9.87
C ASP A 156 -3.01 -34.49 10.09
N ALA A 157 -4.30 -34.62 10.37
CA ALA A 157 -5.22 -33.50 10.56
C ALA A 157 -4.83 -32.55 11.72
N PRO A 158 -4.38 -33.00 12.90
CA PRO A 158 -3.85 -32.15 13.97
C PRO A 158 -2.68 -31.25 13.53
N ARG A 159 -1.77 -31.75 12.70
CA ARG A 159 -0.63 -30.95 12.18
C ARG A 159 -1.11 -29.94 11.16
N LEU A 160 -2.04 -30.31 10.25
CA LEU A 160 -2.64 -29.42 9.28
C LEU A 160 -3.36 -28.24 9.95
N ALA A 161 -4.06 -28.48 11.05
CA ALA A 161 -4.79 -27.42 11.79
C ALA A 161 -3.90 -26.33 12.37
N ARG A 162 -2.59 -26.58 12.48
CA ARG A 162 -1.58 -25.59 12.93
C ARG A 162 -0.99 -24.76 11.80
N CYS A 163 -1.47 -24.95 10.58
CA CYS A 163 -0.96 -24.29 9.41
C CYS A 163 -2.07 -23.58 8.64
N GLU A 164 -1.68 -22.51 7.92
CA GLU A 164 -2.49 -21.89 6.88
C GLU A 164 -1.78 -22.12 5.54
N PHE A 165 -2.56 -22.39 4.50
CA PHE A 165 -2.03 -22.79 3.20
C PHE A 165 -2.57 -21.86 2.12
N ALA A 166 -1.71 -21.44 1.18
CA ALA A 166 -2.14 -20.82 -0.06
C ALA A 166 -1.19 -21.22 -1.19
N GLY A 167 -1.76 -21.59 -2.35
CA GLY A 167 -0.96 -22.01 -3.50
C GLY A 167 -1.83 -22.39 -4.68
N GLU A 168 -1.47 -21.94 -5.88
CA GLU A 168 -2.08 -22.40 -7.13
C GLU A 168 -1.34 -23.65 -7.59
N LEU A 169 -2.08 -24.66 -8.06
CA LEU A 169 -1.51 -25.90 -8.57
C LEU A 169 -1.43 -25.88 -10.10
N SER A 170 -0.27 -26.23 -10.63
CA SER A 170 -0.14 -26.63 -12.04
C SER A 170 -0.74 -28.04 -12.23
N LEU A 171 -1.06 -28.41 -13.45
CA LEU A 171 -1.54 -29.77 -13.77
C LEU A 171 -0.51 -30.86 -13.41
N ALA A 172 0.78 -30.50 -13.34
CA ALA A 172 1.89 -31.38 -12.94
C ALA A 172 2.05 -31.51 -11.42
N GLY A 173 1.27 -30.75 -10.59
CA GLY A 173 1.40 -30.73 -9.14
C GLY A 173 2.44 -29.75 -8.60
N GLU A 174 3.01 -28.90 -9.45
CA GLU A 174 3.89 -27.81 -9.00
C GLU A 174 3.09 -26.66 -8.40
N LEU A 175 3.68 -25.99 -7.41
CA LEU A 175 3.09 -24.81 -6.78
C LEU A 175 3.52 -23.54 -7.50
N ARG A 176 2.55 -22.82 -8.04
CA ARG A 176 2.73 -21.50 -8.66
C ARG A 176 2.58 -20.37 -7.64
N PRO A 177 3.31 -19.26 -7.83
CA PRO A 177 3.23 -18.09 -6.95
C PRO A 177 1.81 -17.56 -6.81
N VAL A 178 1.46 -17.10 -5.61
CA VAL A 178 0.19 -16.42 -5.32
C VAL A 178 0.42 -14.94 -5.08
N ARG A 179 -0.52 -14.11 -5.54
CA ARG A 179 -0.47 -12.67 -5.31
C ARG A 179 -0.80 -12.34 -3.87
N GLY A 180 -0.20 -11.27 -3.34
CA GLY A 180 -0.49 -10.77 -2.00
C GLY A 180 0.11 -11.61 -0.88
N ALA A 181 1.22 -12.29 -1.11
CA ALA A 181 1.90 -13.09 -0.10
C ALA A 181 2.28 -12.27 1.14
N LEU A 182 2.70 -11.02 0.97
CA LEU A 182 2.93 -10.07 2.07
C LEU A 182 1.63 -9.77 2.83
N ALA A 183 0.51 -9.55 2.14
CA ALA A 183 -0.77 -9.28 2.79
C ALA A 183 -1.25 -10.51 3.60
N LEU A 184 -1.02 -11.73 3.10
CA LEU A 184 -1.28 -12.97 3.84
C LEU A 184 -0.45 -13.03 5.13
N ALA A 185 0.86 -12.80 5.04
CA ALA A 185 1.76 -12.83 6.19
C ALA A 185 1.42 -11.74 7.23
N LEU A 186 1.12 -10.51 6.79
CA LEU A 186 0.68 -9.43 7.66
C LEU A 186 -0.59 -9.81 8.43
N ALA A 187 -1.58 -10.39 7.75
CA ALA A 187 -2.83 -10.82 8.37
C ALA A 187 -2.63 -12.00 9.36
N VAL A 188 -1.72 -12.94 9.07
CA VAL A 188 -1.34 -13.99 10.03
C VAL A 188 -0.73 -13.39 11.28
N ARG A 189 0.19 -12.43 11.14
CA ARG A 189 0.79 -11.72 12.27
C ARG A 189 -0.25 -10.97 13.11
N GLU A 190 -1.16 -10.24 12.46
CA GLU A 190 -2.20 -9.44 13.11
C GLU A 190 -3.24 -10.32 13.84
N SER A 191 -3.53 -11.51 13.31
CA SER A 191 -4.47 -12.43 13.95
C SER A 191 -3.98 -12.99 15.29
N GLY A 192 -2.68 -12.88 15.60
CA GLY A 192 -2.07 -13.46 16.79
C GLY A 192 -2.12 -14.99 16.83
N CYS A 193 -2.60 -15.65 15.77
CA CYS A 193 -2.61 -17.09 15.66
C CYS A 193 -1.19 -17.61 15.44
N ALA A 194 -0.73 -18.54 16.28
CA ALA A 194 0.57 -19.21 16.13
C ALA A 194 0.55 -20.27 15.01
N ARG A 195 -0.12 -19.98 13.88
CA ARG A 195 -0.16 -20.88 12.72
C ARG A 195 1.02 -20.59 11.80
N ARG A 196 1.59 -21.66 11.25
CA ARG A 196 2.59 -21.59 10.20
C ARG A 196 1.92 -21.23 8.88
N LEU A 197 2.55 -20.39 8.08
CA LEU A 197 2.08 -20.03 6.74
C LEU A 197 2.87 -20.81 5.68
N VAL A 198 2.21 -21.74 4.99
CA VAL A 198 2.80 -22.57 3.94
C VAL A 198 2.46 -21.98 2.57
N LEU A 199 3.48 -21.60 1.82
CA LEU A 199 3.37 -20.90 0.53
C LEU A 199 4.27 -21.53 -0.54
N PRO A 200 3.98 -21.28 -1.84
CA PRO A 200 4.91 -21.56 -2.93
C PRO A 200 6.25 -20.84 -2.70
N ALA A 201 7.35 -21.44 -3.15
CA ALA A 201 8.70 -20.97 -2.84
C ALA A 201 8.94 -19.46 -3.10
N ALA A 202 8.52 -18.96 -4.26
CA ALA A 202 8.66 -17.54 -4.59
C ALA A 202 7.81 -16.64 -3.68
N SER A 203 6.58 -17.06 -3.36
CA SER A 203 5.69 -16.32 -2.43
C SER A 203 6.16 -16.38 -0.99
N ALA A 204 6.80 -17.48 -0.58
CA ALA A 204 7.37 -17.64 0.75
C ALA A 204 8.54 -16.68 1.00
N ALA A 205 9.41 -16.47 0.02
CA ALA A 205 10.50 -15.51 0.09
C ALA A 205 10.00 -14.07 0.29
N GLU A 206 8.94 -13.69 -0.43
CA GLU A 206 8.27 -12.41 -0.27
C GLU A 206 7.62 -12.26 1.14
N ALA A 207 6.87 -13.27 1.60
CA ALA A 207 6.18 -13.29 2.88
C ALA A 207 7.14 -13.27 4.08
N ALA A 208 8.34 -13.82 3.95
CA ALA A 208 9.36 -13.87 4.99
C ALA A 208 9.88 -12.50 5.44
N ARG A 209 9.61 -11.44 4.65
CA ARG A 209 9.92 -10.05 5.05
C ARG A 209 9.07 -9.55 6.20
N VAL A 210 8.00 -10.27 6.55
CA VAL A 210 7.15 -9.98 7.71
C VAL A 210 7.71 -10.74 8.91
N GLU A 211 8.41 -10.04 9.77
CA GLU A 211 8.93 -10.61 11.01
C GLU A 211 7.81 -11.15 11.93
N GLY A 212 8.12 -12.22 12.67
CA GLY A 212 7.21 -12.83 13.63
C GLY A 212 6.22 -13.83 13.04
N VAL A 213 6.34 -14.21 11.76
CA VAL A 213 5.53 -15.24 11.10
C VAL A 213 6.42 -16.44 10.74
N ASP A 214 6.03 -17.66 11.15
CA ASP A 214 6.71 -18.89 10.71
C ASP A 214 6.26 -19.25 9.28
N VAL A 215 7.00 -18.76 8.29
CA VAL A 215 6.74 -19.03 6.88
C VAL A 215 7.49 -20.28 6.43
N ARG A 216 6.79 -21.18 5.74
CA ARG A 216 7.32 -22.41 5.16
C ARG A 216 7.16 -22.42 3.64
N SER A 217 8.15 -22.97 2.98
CA SER A 217 8.30 -22.98 1.52
C SER A 217 8.03 -24.36 0.96
N ALA A 218 7.26 -24.46 -0.11
CA ALA A 218 7.06 -25.68 -0.87
C ALA A 218 7.13 -25.41 -2.38
N ARG A 219 7.63 -26.37 -3.17
CA ARG A 219 7.71 -26.29 -4.63
C ARG A 219 6.60 -27.10 -5.32
N SER A 220 6.11 -28.14 -4.64
CA SER A 220 5.13 -29.06 -5.20
C SER A 220 4.11 -29.52 -4.15
N LEU A 221 2.99 -30.03 -4.60
CA LEU A 221 2.00 -30.72 -3.77
C LEU A 221 2.67 -31.90 -3.02
N GLY A 222 3.57 -32.61 -3.69
CA GLY A 222 4.31 -33.74 -3.10
C GLY A 222 5.12 -33.34 -1.88
N ASP A 223 5.82 -32.18 -1.92
CA ASP A 223 6.59 -31.65 -0.77
C ASP A 223 5.67 -31.43 0.45
N VAL A 224 4.51 -30.79 0.20
CA VAL A 224 3.55 -30.51 1.27
C VAL A 224 2.96 -31.81 1.83
N VAL A 225 2.56 -32.73 0.96
CA VAL A 225 2.01 -34.03 1.43
C VAL A 225 3.02 -34.80 2.27
N GLN A 226 4.28 -34.87 1.85
CA GLN A 226 5.33 -35.53 2.61
C GLN A 226 5.54 -34.93 4.01
N ALA A 227 5.39 -33.62 4.14
CA ALA A 227 5.52 -32.93 5.42
C ALA A 227 4.36 -33.23 6.39
N PHE A 228 3.22 -33.68 5.88
CA PHE A 228 2.02 -33.94 6.68
C PHE A 228 1.57 -35.42 6.67
N LEU A 229 2.43 -36.34 6.26
CA LEU A 229 2.18 -37.76 6.41
C LEU A 229 2.05 -38.14 7.90
N PRO A 230 1.18 -39.09 8.25
CA PRO A 230 1.10 -39.59 9.63
C PRO A 230 2.36 -40.37 10.04
N GLY A 231 2.78 -40.25 11.32
CA GLY A 231 3.93 -40.94 11.89
C GLY A 231 5.28 -40.22 11.72
N ASP A 232 6.37 -40.94 12.02
CA ASP A 232 7.73 -40.36 12.11
C ASP A 232 8.42 -40.14 10.76
N GLY A 233 7.78 -40.49 9.64
CA GLY A 233 8.31 -40.32 8.29
C GLY A 233 8.13 -38.90 7.70
N ALA A 234 7.44 -38.01 8.41
CA ALA A 234 7.16 -36.68 7.94
C ALA A 234 8.41 -35.77 8.00
N ARG A 235 8.78 -35.15 6.87
CA ARG A 235 9.86 -34.15 6.80
C ARG A 235 9.24 -32.76 6.96
N ASP A 236 9.79 -31.94 7.88
CA ASP A 236 9.32 -30.55 8.00
C ASP A 236 9.64 -29.76 6.72
N LEU A 237 8.77 -28.84 6.34
CA LEU A 237 8.99 -27.97 5.21
C LEU A 237 10.13 -26.98 5.51
N PRO A 238 11.01 -26.71 4.51
CA PRO A 238 12.07 -25.74 4.70
C PRO A 238 11.50 -24.32 4.92
N GLY A 239 12.27 -23.49 5.60
CA GLY A 239 12.05 -22.06 5.57
C GLY A 239 12.23 -21.51 4.13
N PRO A 240 11.78 -20.26 3.89
CA PRO A 240 12.01 -19.61 2.61
C PRO A 240 13.51 -19.47 2.31
N ALA A 241 13.90 -19.68 1.06
CA ALA A 241 15.25 -19.36 0.65
C ALA A 241 15.47 -17.84 0.76
N PRO A 242 16.62 -17.38 1.30
CA PRO A 242 16.93 -15.97 1.27
C PRO A 242 16.98 -15.51 -0.19
N GLU A 243 16.13 -14.56 -0.55
CA GLU A 243 16.35 -13.83 -1.80
C GLU A 243 17.64 -13.04 -1.65
N SER A 244 18.53 -13.14 -2.64
CA SER A 244 19.66 -12.23 -2.71
C SER A 244 19.10 -10.84 -2.99
N ASP A 245 19.00 -10.01 -1.96
CA ASP A 245 18.76 -8.59 -2.12
C ASP A 245 20.00 -8.01 -2.85
N GLY A 246 19.99 -8.07 -4.19
CA GLY A 246 20.98 -7.37 -4.99
C GLY A 246 20.94 -5.89 -4.65
N ALA A 247 22.04 -5.16 -4.83
CA ALA A 247 22.04 -3.72 -4.60
C ALA A 247 20.88 -3.06 -5.35
N PRO A 248 20.12 -2.16 -4.70
CA PRO A 248 19.03 -1.46 -5.36
C PRO A 248 19.58 -0.66 -6.55
N PRO A 249 18.80 -0.49 -7.63
CA PRO A 249 19.23 0.31 -8.76
C PRO A 249 19.65 1.72 -8.30
N PRO A 250 20.79 2.26 -8.80
CA PRO A 250 21.23 3.59 -8.41
C PRO A 250 20.21 4.64 -8.83
N LEU A 251 19.96 5.60 -7.96
CA LEU A 251 19.13 6.77 -8.28
C LEU A 251 19.99 7.83 -8.97
N PRO A 252 19.40 8.65 -9.88
CA PRO A 252 20.13 9.74 -10.54
C PRO A 252 20.56 10.80 -9.53
N ASP A 253 21.79 11.36 -9.71
CA ASP A 253 22.36 12.35 -8.81
C ASP A 253 21.91 13.78 -9.16
N LEU A 254 21.66 14.60 -8.12
CA LEU A 254 21.34 16.01 -8.25
C LEU A 254 22.52 16.82 -8.81
N ALA A 255 23.75 16.35 -8.65
CA ALA A 255 24.95 16.97 -9.23
C ALA A 255 24.92 17.04 -10.78
N ASP A 256 24.16 16.15 -11.44
CA ASP A 256 23.98 16.18 -12.89
C ASP A 256 23.15 17.39 -13.38
N VAL A 257 22.35 18.00 -12.48
CA VAL A 257 21.50 19.15 -12.80
C VAL A 257 22.36 20.41 -12.83
N LYS A 258 22.64 20.91 -14.02
CA LYS A 258 23.40 22.16 -14.20
C LYS A 258 22.51 23.36 -13.89
N GLY A 259 23.08 24.37 -13.25
CA GLY A 259 22.35 25.59 -12.88
C GLY A 259 21.17 25.33 -11.96
N GLN A 260 20.01 25.97 -12.22
CA GLN A 260 18.72 25.77 -11.57
C GLN A 260 18.76 25.88 -10.03
N ALA A 261 19.56 26.81 -9.47
CA ALA A 261 19.79 26.91 -8.02
C ALA A 261 18.46 27.04 -7.23
N GLY A 262 17.51 27.84 -7.72
CA GLY A 262 16.19 28.01 -7.08
C GLY A 262 15.36 26.73 -7.09
N ALA A 263 15.36 25.98 -8.21
CA ALA A 263 14.63 24.73 -8.30
C ALA A 263 15.27 23.61 -7.46
N ARG A 264 16.60 23.56 -7.40
CA ARG A 264 17.34 22.63 -6.51
C ARG A 264 17.03 22.92 -5.05
N ARG A 265 17.01 24.19 -4.63
CA ARG A 265 16.63 24.58 -3.27
C ARG A 265 15.17 24.22 -2.97
N ALA A 266 14.26 24.43 -3.92
CA ALA A 266 12.86 24.02 -3.74
C ALA A 266 12.71 22.49 -3.59
N LEU A 267 13.49 21.69 -4.35
CA LEU A 267 13.53 20.22 -4.16
C LEU A 267 14.00 19.84 -2.77
N GLU A 268 15.05 20.50 -2.25
CA GLU A 268 15.54 20.28 -0.87
C GLU A 268 14.44 20.57 0.16
N VAL A 269 13.77 21.72 0.05
CA VAL A 269 12.65 22.10 0.95
C VAL A 269 11.48 21.12 0.81
N ALA A 270 11.11 20.78 -0.42
CA ALA A 270 10.03 19.82 -0.68
C ALA A 270 10.35 18.43 -0.08
N ALA A 271 11.59 17.94 -0.27
CA ALA A 271 12.04 16.67 0.30
C ALA A 271 12.03 16.70 1.83
N ALA A 272 12.52 17.77 2.44
CA ALA A 272 12.62 17.91 3.89
C ALA A 272 11.25 17.93 4.57
N GLY A 273 10.26 18.65 4.00
CA GLY A 273 8.93 18.80 4.58
C GLY A 273 7.89 17.82 4.07
N ALA A 274 8.20 16.98 3.07
CA ALA A 274 7.26 16.18 2.28
C ALA A 274 6.20 17.04 1.56
N HIS A 275 6.59 18.23 1.10
CA HIS A 275 5.69 19.18 0.43
C HIS A 275 5.40 18.79 -1.01
N GLY A 276 4.14 18.99 -1.45
CA GLY A 276 3.76 18.91 -2.85
C GLY A 276 4.41 20.04 -3.66
N LEU A 277 4.95 19.72 -4.85
CA LEU A 277 5.72 20.65 -5.68
C LEU A 277 5.19 20.70 -7.12
N LEU A 278 4.97 21.91 -7.63
CA LEU A 278 4.67 22.18 -9.05
C LEU A 278 5.82 22.94 -9.69
N LEU A 279 6.41 22.34 -10.72
CA LEU A 279 7.47 22.91 -11.54
C LEU A 279 6.86 23.53 -12.81
N ILE A 280 7.05 24.84 -13.02
CA ILE A 280 6.50 25.57 -14.15
C ILE A 280 7.65 26.12 -14.98
N GLY A 281 7.70 25.83 -16.28
CA GLY A 281 8.79 26.34 -17.10
C GLY A 281 8.70 25.89 -18.54
N PRO A 282 9.50 26.47 -19.44
CA PRO A 282 9.49 26.13 -20.85
C PRO A 282 9.92 24.69 -21.12
N PRO A 283 9.61 24.16 -22.32
CA PRO A 283 10.14 22.87 -22.75
C PRO A 283 11.69 22.84 -22.67
N GLY A 284 12.27 21.74 -22.21
CA GLY A 284 13.72 21.59 -22.10
C GLY A 284 14.36 22.30 -20.89
N ALA A 285 13.59 22.90 -19.97
CA ALA A 285 14.13 23.55 -18.77
C ALA A 285 14.65 22.56 -17.70
N GLY A 286 14.48 21.24 -17.89
CA GLY A 286 14.96 20.21 -16.97
C GLY A 286 13.96 19.84 -15.84
N LYS A 287 12.66 20.14 -16.00
CA LYS A 287 11.63 19.86 -14.99
C LYS A 287 11.56 18.38 -14.61
N SER A 288 11.46 17.48 -15.59
CA SER A 288 11.40 16.03 -15.37
C SER A 288 12.71 15.51 -14.78
N MET A 289 13.86 16.05 -15.24
CA MET A 289 15.17 15.74 -14.70
C MET A 289 15.29 16.10 -13.20
N LEU A 290 14.71 17.21 -12.76
CA LEU A 290 14.65 17.61 -11.35
C LEU A 290 13.74 16.67 -10.56
N ALA A 291 12.56 16.34 -11.08
CA ALA A 291 11.59 15.46 -10.42
C ALA A 291 12.17 14.04 -10.14
N ASP A 292 12.89 13.47 -11.11
CA ASP A 292 13.50 12.14 -10.97
C ASP A 292 14.54 12.08 -9.84
N ARG A 293 15.16 13.20 -9.49
CA ARG A 293 16.19 13.28 -8.46
C ARG A 293 15.64 13.46 -7.05
N LEU A 294 14.36 13.78 -6.93
CA LEU A 294 13.73 13.98 -5.61
C LEU A 294 13.83 12.71 -4.74
N ALA A 295 13.61 11.53 -5.34
CA ALA A 295 13.64 10.27 -4.59
C ALA A 295 14.99 10.03 -3.88
N GLY A 296 16.09 10.44 -4.52
CA GLY A 296 17.44 10.36 -3.94
C GLY A 296 17.70 11.31 -2.77
N LEU A 297 16.81 12.27 -2.53
CA LEU A 297 16.89 13.23 -1.43
C LEU A 297 16.03 12.80 -0.23
N LEU A 298 15.06 11.91 -0.43
CA LEU A 298 14.10 11.52 0.59
C LEU A 298 14.76 10.66 1.69
N PRO A 299 14.32 10.79 2.94
CA PRO A 299 14.73 9.89 4.00
C PRO A 299 14.39 8.42 3.68
N PRO A 300 15.17 7.45 4.18
CA PRO A 300 14.85 6.04 4.01
C PRO A 300 13.46 5.72 4.56
N MET A 301 12.84 4.67 4.04
CA MET A 301 11.56 4.20 4.54
C MET A 301 11.71 3.62 5.95
N THR A 302 10.72 3.84 6.80
CA THR A 302 10.55 3.04 8.01
C THR A 302 10.17 1.60 7.64
N ALA A 303 10.39 0.64 8.54
CA ALA A 303 9.98 -0.76 8.30
C ALA A 303 8.48 -0.87 7.97
N THR A 304 7.64 -0.08 8.65
CA THR A 304 6.19 -0.04 8.40
C THR A 304 5.87 0.51 7.01
N GLU A 305 6.50 1.61 6.59
CA GLU A 305 6.33 2.17 5.23
C GLU A 305 6.79 1.18 4.16
N ALA A 306 7.94 0.51 4.38
CA ALA A 306 8.49 -0.47 3.45
C ALA A 306 7.53 -1.67 3.26
N LEU A 307 7.00 -2.22 4.35
CA LEU A 307 6.03 -3.31 4.30
C LEU A 307 4.71 -2.88 3.63
N ALA A 308 4.18 -1.71 3.94
CA ALA A 308 2.95 -1.21 3.34
C ALA A 308 3.10 -0.98 1.82
N SER A 309 4.21 -0.37 1.39
CA SER A 309 4.52 -0.17 -0.03
C SER A 309 4.73 -1.50 -0.76
N ALA A 310 5.47 -2.44 -0.14
CA ALA A 310 5.68 -3.77 -0.70
C ALA A 310 4.38 -4.58 -0.80
N ALA A 311 3.48 -4.49 0.19
CA ALA A 311 2.18 -5.15 0.16
C ALA A 311 1.30 -4.65 -1.01
N LEU A 312 1.34 -3.35 -1.32
CA LEU A 312 0.66 -2.78 -2.50
C LEU A 312 1.21 -3.36 -3.81
N LEU A 313 2.53 -3.48 -3.92
CA LEU A 313 3.17 -4.10 -5.09
C LEU A 313 2.83 -5.59 -5.20
N SER A 314 2.83 -6.31 -4.09
CA SER A 314 2.48 -7.73 -3.98
C SER A 314 1.08 -8.04 -4.51
N VAL A 315 0.09 -7.18 -4.25
CA VAL A 315 -1.28 -7.35 -4.77
C VAL A 315 -1.47 -6.81 -6.18
N SER A 316 -0.54 -6.00 -6.68
CA SER A 316 -0.59 -5.43 -8.03
C SER A 316 -0.23 -6.48 -9.11
N THR A 317 -0.44 -6.10 -10.37
CA THR A 317 0.00 -6.93 -11.51
C THR A 317 1.50 -6.89 -11.76
N GLN A 318 2.21 -5.92 -11.16
CA GLN A 318 3.66 -5.73 -11.36
C GLN A 318 4.49 -6.67 -10.48
N GLY A 319 3.95 -7.07 -9.33
CA GLY A 319 4.69 -7.85 -8.33
C GLY A 319 5.74 -7.02 -7.58
N LEU A 320 6.38 -7.63 -6.60
CA LEU A 320 7.45 -7.05 -5.81
C LEU A 320 8.81 -7.39 -6.42
N ASP A 321 9.61 -6.38 -6.75
CA ASP A 321 11.04 -6.55 -7.02
C ASP A 321 11.79 -6.51 -5.66
N ALA A 322 12.35 -7.64 -5.26
CA ALA A 322 13.07 -7.81 -4.00
C ALA A 322 14.19 -6.76 -3.80
N ARG A 323 14.89 -6.40 -4.87
CA ARG A 323 15.99 -5.42 -4.85
C ARG A 323 15.53 -4.00 -4.50
N ARG A 324 14.24 -3.70 -4.70
CA ARG A 324 13.63 -2.38 -4.42
C ARG A 324 12.92 -2.33 -3.07
N PHE A 325 12.99 -3.39 -2.29
CA PHE A 325 12.39 -3.38 -0.96
C PHE A 325 13.03 -2.30 -0.09
N GLY A 326 12.19 -1.45 0.55
CA GLY A 326 12.65 -0.30 1.33
C GLY A 326 13.08 0.93 0.51
N GLN A 327 13.14 0.84 -0.82
CA GLN A 327 13.35 2.00 -1.70
C GLN A 327 12.01 2.72 -1.95
N ARG A 328 11.99 4.04 -1.80
CA ARG A 328 10.79 4.84 -2.05
C ARG A 328 10.37 4.72 -3.52
N PRO A 329 9.12 4.29 -3.82
CA PRO A 329 8.65 4.16 -5.19
C PRO A 329 8.55 5.53 -5.86
N VAL A 330 8.94 5.59 -7.13
CA VAL A 330 8.66 6.72 -8.02
C VAL A 330 7.71 6.23 -9.09
N ARG A 331 6.55 6.86 -9.18
CA ARG A 331 5.52 6.54 -10.18
C ARG A 331 5.33 7.73 -11.09
N SER A 332 5.49 7.49 -12.39
CA SER A 332 5.37 8.53 -13.43
C SER A 332 4.43 8.04 -14.53
N PRO A 333 3.10 8.07 -14.30
CA PRO A 333 2.14 7.67 -15.32
C PRO A 333 2.15 8.68 -16.48
N HIS A 334 1.96 8.19 -17.70
CA HIS A 334 1.82 9.03 -18.86
C HIS A 334 0.57 9.92 -18.76
N HIS A 335 0.58 11.14 -19.31
CA HIS A 335 -0.54 12.07 -19.21
C HIS A 335 -1.86 11.56 -19.83
N SER A 336 -1.80 10.58 -20.74
CA SER A 336 -2.99 9.91 -21.28
C SER A 336 -3.63 8.87 -20.34
N ALA A 337 -3.07 8.67 -19.12
CA ALA A 337 -3.59 7.71 -18.17
C ALA A 337 -5.04 8.06 -17.77
N SER A 338 -5.92 7.06 -17.81
CA SER A 338 -7.30 7.22 -17.38
C SER A 338 -7.42 7.39 -15.86
N ALA A 339 -8.55 7.92 -15.38
CA ALA A 339 -8.83 7.99 -13.94
C ALA A 339 -8.74 6.60 -13.28
N VAL A 340 -9.16 5.54 -13.97
CA VAL A 340 -9.05 4.15 -13.47
C VAL A 340 -7.59 3.72 -13.35
N ALA A 341 -6.72 4.10 -14.26
CA ALA A 341 -5.29 3.79 -14.15
C ALA A 341 -4.65 4.49 -12.96
N LEU A 342 -5.04 5.73 -12.67
CA LEU A 342 -4.52 6.48 -11.51
C LEU A 342 -5.10 5.98 -10.18
N VAL A 343 -6.40 5.88 -10.08
CA VAL A 343 -7.13 5.50 -8.85
C VAL A 343 -7.02 4.02 -8.56
N GLY A 344 -7.12 3.22 -9.61
CA GLY A 344 -7.34 1.79 -9.53
C GLY A 344 -8.77 1.41 -9.92
N GLY A 345 -9.02 0.12 -10.01
CA GLY A 345 -10.32 -0.41 -10.43
C GLY A 345 -10.27 -1.90 -10.72
N GLY A 346 -11.24 -2.37 -11.48
CA GLY A 346 -11.42 -3.79 -11.80
C GLY A 346 -12.38 -4.48 -10.85
N SER A 347 -12.64 -5.74 -11.13
CA SER A 347 -13.37 -6.67 -10.25
C SER A 347 -12.56 -7.97 -10.24
N PRO A 348 -11.83 -8.22 -9.15
CA PRO A 348 -11.69 -7.46 -7.88
C PRO A 348 -11.03 -6.09 -8.03
N PRO A 349 -11.25 -5.16 -7.05
CA PRO A 349 -10.58 -3.87 -7.02
C PRO A 349 -9.06 -4.02 -6.88
N ARG A 350 -8.30 -3.35 -7.75
CA ARG A 350 -6.82 -3.35 -7.73
C ARG A 350 -6.30 -1.93 -7.54
N PRO A 351 -5.15 -1.76 -6.84
CA PRO A 351 -4.56 -0.44 -6.63
C PRO A 351 -4.09 0.17 -7.95
N GLY A 352 -4.30 1.49 -8.13
CA GLY A 352 -3.75 2.27 -9.22
C GLY A 352 -2.43 2.95 -8.87
N GLU A 353 -1.93 3.80 -9.79
CA GLU A 353 -0.63 4.49 -9.66
C GLU A 353 -0.54 5.35 -8.39
N ILE A 354 -1.65 5.95 -7.95
CA ILE A 354 -1.74 6.74 -6.72
C ILE A 354 -1.39 5.89 -5.49
N SER A 355 -1.98 4.70 -5.39
CA SER A 355 -1.69 3.78 -4.27
C SER A 355 -0.29 3.17 -4.40
N LEU A 356 0.15 2.84 -5.62
CA LEU A 356 1.49 2.31 -5.88
C LEU A 356 2.61 3.32 -5.60
N ALA A 357 2.29 4.62 -5.55
CA ALA A 357 3.19 5.68 -5.12
C ALA A 357 3.27 5.84 -3.59
N HIS A 358 2.55 5.02 -2.82
CA HIS A 358 2.49 5.14 -1.35
C HIS A 358 3.88 5.15 -0.72
N ALA A 359 4.09 6.07 0.23
CA ALA A 359 5.36 6.37 0.90
C ALA A 359 6.50 6.78 -0.06
N GLY A 360 6.19 7.13 -1.30
CA GLY A 360 7.12 7.56 -2.34
C GLY A 360 6.68 8.83 -3.06
N VAL A 361 6.96 8.91 -4.36
CA VAL A 361 6.72 10.07 -5.21
C VAL A 361 5.77 9.70 -6.35
N LEU A 362 4.73 10.51 -6.52
CA LEU A 362 3.90 10.51 -7.73
C LEU A 362 4.31 11.72 -8.58
N PHE A 363 4.94 11.47 -9.72
CA PHE A 363 5.33 12.50 -10.66
C PHE A 363 4.35 12.57 -11.82
N LEU A 364 3.76 13.75 -12.05
CA LEU A 364 2.83 14.02 -13.15
C LEU A 364 3.44 15.07 -14.07
N ASP A 365 4.03 14.61 -15.17
CA ASP A 365 4.54 15.52 -16.19
C ASP A 365 3.39 15.99 -17.11
N GLU A 366 3.53 17.20 -17.67
CA GLU A 366 2.49 17.82 -18.50
C GLU A 366 1.11 17.86 -17.81
N LEU A 367 1.08 18.26 -16.54
CA LEU A 367 -0.10 18.20 -15.66
C LEU A 367 -1.42 18.66 -16.32
N PRO A 368 -1.49 19.78 -17.10
CA PRO A 368 -2.73 20.22 -17.74
C PRO A 368 -3.22 19.31 -18.88
N GLU A 369 -2.40 18.36 -19.35
CA GLU A 369 -2.79 17.43 -20.41
C GLU A 369 -3.48 16.16 -19.88
N PHE A 370 -3.45 15.91 -18.58
CA PHE A 370 -4.22 14.83 -17.97
C PHE A 370 -5.73 15.06 -18.09
N PRO A 371 -6.53 14.00 -18.28
CA PRO A 371 -7.98 14.08 -18.23
C PRO A 371 -8.46 14.72 -16.93
N ARG A 372 -9.39 15.67 -17.00
CA ARG A 372 -9.89 16.40 -15.82
C ARG A 372 -10.36 15.47 -14.70
N GLY A 373 -11.08 14.39 -15.06
CA GLY A 373 -11.54 13.40 -14.06
C GLY A 373 -10.39 12.68 -13.35
N ALA A 374 -9.24 12.51 -14.02
CA ALA A 374 -8.05 11.93 -13.42
C ALA A 374 -7.39 12.89 -12.41
N LEU A 375 -7.34 14.18 -12.73
CA LEU A 375 -6.82 15.22 -11.83
C LEU A 375 -7.70 15.44 -10.60
N GLU A 376 -9.03 15.46 -10.78
CA GLU A 376 -9.97 15.59 -9.66
C GLU A 376 -9.90 14.41 -8.68
N ALA A 377 -9.59 13.22 -9.18
CA ALA A 377 -9.42 12.03 -8.35
C ALA A 377 -8.20 12.09 -7.39
N LEU A 378 -7.24 12.99 -7.62
CA LEU A 378 -6.11 13.22 -6.71
C LEU A 378 -6.52 13.97 -5.44
N ARG A 379 -7.68 14.64 -5.42
CA ARG A 379 -8.05 15.54 -4.33
C ARG A 379 -8.27 14.81 -3.01
N GLU A 380 -8.92 13.66 -3.06
CA GLU A 380 -9.18 12.82 -1.88
C GLU A 380 -7.88 12.28 -1.27
N PRO A 381 -7.01 11.56 -2.02
CA PRO A 381 -5.79 11.00 -1.45
C PRO A 381 -4.78 12.07 -0.97
N LEU A 382 -4.75 13.26 -1.58
CA LEU A 382 -3.91 14.37 -1.11
C LEU A 382 -4.37 14.95 0.25
N GLU A 383 -5.64 14.76 0.64
CA GLU A 383 -6.15 15.20 1.94
C GLU A 383 -6.15 14.07 2.97
N THR A 384 -6.64 12.88 2.59
CA THR A 384 -6.88 11.76 3.51
C THR A 384 -5.68 10.82 3.63
N GLY A 385 -4.80 10.78 2.60
CA GLY A 385 -3.74 9.79 2.48
C GLY A 385 -4.25 8.38 2.17
N GLN A 386 -5.48 8.26 1.70
CA GLN A 386 -6.14 6.99 1.38
C GLN A 386 -7.00 7.15 0.13
N ILE A 387 -7.32 6.04 -0.50
CA ILE A 387 -8.24 6.00 -1.63
C ILE A 387 -9.19 4.81 -1.50
N THR A 388 -10.48 5.07 -1.70
CA THR A 388 -11.51 4.05 -1.66
C THR A 388 -11.94 3.68 -3.07
N ILE A 389 -11.77 2.42 -3.44
CA ILE A 389 -12.27 1.88 -4.71
C ILE A 389 -13.55 1.12 -4.43
N SER A 390 -14.68 1.68 -4.87
CA SER A 390 -15.99 1.06 -4.74
C SER A 390 -16.48 0.53 -6.09
N ARG A 391 -16.93 -0.73 -6.12
CA ARG A 391 -17.59 -1.39 -7.23
C ARG A 391 -18.84 -2.10 -6.72
N ALA A 392 -19.76 -2.46 -7.62
CA ALA A 392 -21.09 -2.96 -7.25
C ALA A 392 -21.10 -4.06 -6.17
N ALA A 393 -20.08 -4.94 -6.15
CA ALA A 393 -19.98 -6.04 -5.18
C ALA A 393 -18.83 -5.91 -4.19
N HIS A 394 -17.91 -4.95 -4.37
CA HIS A 394 -16.65 -4.91 -3.61
C HIS A 394 -16.22 -3.48 -3.32
N GLN A 395 -15.76 -3.27 -2.11
CA GLN A 395 -15.10 -2.03 -1.70
C GLN A 395 -13.71 -2.38 -1.14
N ALA A 396 -12.69 -1.68 -1.59
CA ALA A 396 -11.33 -1.83 -1.08
C ALA A 396 -10.75 -0.45 -0.75
N LEU A 397 -10.13 -0.36 0.43
CA LEU A 397 -9.41 0.81 0.89
C LEU A 397 -7.90 0.58 0.69
N TYR A 398 -7.24 1.53 0.03
CA TYR A 398 -5.80 1.47 -0.17
C TYR A 398 -5.12 2.71 0.43
N PRO A 399 -3.96 2.55 1.08
CA PRO A 399 -3.15 3.69 1.49
C PRO A 399 -2.60 4.41 0.25
N ALA A 400 -2.57 5.75 0.34
CA ALA A 400 -2.17 6.62 -0.77
C ALA A 400 -1.46 7.88 -0.26
N ARG A 401 -0.55 7.72 0.71
CA ARG A 401 0.30 8.82 1.19
C ARG A 401 1.54 8.92 0.32
N PHE A 402 1.53 9.81 -0.63
CA PHE A 402 2.64 10.06 -1.56
C PHE A 402 3.00 11.55 -1.55
N GLN A 403 4.20 11.87 -1.99
CA GLN A 403 4.59 13.24 -2.29
C GLN A 403 4.27 13.52 -3.77
N LEU A 404 3.40 14.50 -4.02
CA LEU A 404 3.07 14.92 -5.38
C LEU A 404 4.16 15.84 -5.92
N VAL A 405 4.74 15.47 -7.05
CA VAL A 405 5.52 16.37 -7.89
C VAL A 405 4.80 16.49 -9.23
N ALA A 406 4.62 17.70 -9.69
CA ALA A 406 4.00 17.94 -10.98
C ALA A 406 4.84 18.88 -11.82
N ALA A 407 4.78 18.75 -13.13
CA ALA A 407 5.43 19.67 -14.05
C ALA A 407 4.43 20.16 -15.11
N MET A 408 4.57 21.42 -15.50
CA MET A 408 3.77 21.98 -16.57
C MET A 408 4.53 23.07 -17.35
N ASN A 409 4.07 23.34 -18.56
CA ASN A 409 4.49 24.52 -19.29
C ASN A 409 3.67 25.75 -18.85
N PRO A 410 4.18 26.98 -18.99
CA PRO A 410 3.45 28.18 -18.56
C PRO A 410 2.24 28.50 -19.46
N CYS A 411 2.25 28.02 -20.72
CA CYS A 411 1.22 28.22 -21.74
C CYS A 411 1.23 27.06 -22.75
N PRO A 412 0.26 26.97 -23.70
CA PRO A 412 0.25 25.93 -24.72
C PRO A 412 1.51 25.85 -25.59
N CYS A 413 2.11 26.98 -25.99
CA CYS A 413 3.35 26.98 -26.76
C CYS A 413 4.61 26.79 -25.89
N GLY A 414 4.48 26.90 -24.54
CA GLY A 414 5.55 26.71 -23.57
C GLY A 414 6.49 27.90 -23.34
N TRP A 415 6.37 29.00 -24.07
CA TRP A 415 7.38 30.06 -24.09
C TRP A 415 6.97 31.37 -23.37
N LEU A 416 5.86 31.38 -22.64
CA LEU A 416 5.44 32.54 -21.85
C LEU A 416 6.51 32.87 -20.81
N GLY A 417 7.02 34.10 -20.79
CA GLY A 417 8.06 34.57 -19.88
C GLY A 417 9.49 34.09 -20.19
N ALA A 418 9.70 33.24 -21.20
CA ALA A 418 11.00 32.59 -21.46
C ALA A 418 11.92 33.34 -22.45
N PHE A 419 11.51 34.51 -22.99
CA PHE A 419 12.23 35.20 -24.05
C PHE A 419 13.68 35.56 -23.70
N ALA A 420 13.90 36.11 -22.51
CA ALA A 420 15.24 36.58 -22.10
C ALA A 420 16.30 35.44 -22.05
N ALA A 421 15.88 34.18 -21.80
CA ALA A 421 16.78 33.05 -21.72
C ALA A 421 16.86 32.23 -23.02
N SER A 422 15.74 32.10 -23.75
CA SER A 422 15.63 31.23 -24.92
C SER A 422 15.66 31.92 -26.27
N GLY A 423 15.45 33.23 -26.32
CA GLY A 423 15.26 34.00 -27.54
C GLY A 423 13.94 33.73 -28.29
N ARG A 424 13.07 32.89 -27.71
CA ARG A 424 11.78 32.50 -28.30
C ARG A 424 10.63 33.30 -27.70
N HIS A 425 9.76 33.85 -28.56
CA HIS A 425 8.56 34.56 -28.13
C HIS A 425 7.37 33.62 -27.94
N CYS A 426 6.57 33.91 -26.92
CA CYS A 426 5.26 33.26 -26.76
C CYS A 426 4.32 33.75 -27.89
N VAL A 427 3.69 32.81 -28.58
CA VAL A 427 2.72 33.07 -29.65
C VAL A 427 1.25 32.94 -29.17
N CYS A 428 1.03 32.65 -27.93
CA CYS A 428 -0.31 32.47 -27.34
C CYS A 428 -0.93 33.83 -27.03
N ASN A 429 -2.21 34.01 -27.36
CA ASN A 429 -2.99 35.11 -26.81
C ASN A 429 -3.37 34.87 -25.35
N GLY A 430 -3.75 35.90 -24.61
CA GLY A 430 -4.10 35.82 -23.21
C GLY A 430 -5.25 34.85 -22.90
N GLU A 431 -6.20 34.70 -23.85
CA GLU A 431 -7.31 33.75 -23.69
C GLU A 431 -6.83 32.32 -23.79
N ALA A 432 -5.94 31.98 -24.72
CA ALA A 432 -5.36 30.65 -24.85
C ALA A 432 -4.56 30.25 -23.59
N VAL A 433 -3.81 31.21 -23.01
CA VAL A 433 -3.08 31.00 -21.76
C VAL A 433 -4.05 30.70 -20.63
N ARG A 434 -5.08 31.56 -20.43
CA ARG A 434 -6.09 31.35 -19.37
C ARG A 434 -6.82 30.03 -19.55
N ARG A 435 -7.23 29.66 -20.77
CA ARG A 435 -7.90 28.37 -21.04
C ARG A 435 -7.02 27.17 -20.72
N TYR A 436 -5.74 27.25 -21.01
CA TYR A 436 -4.77 26.20 -20.69
C TYR A 436 -4.60 26.05 -19.18
N GLN A 437 -4.38 27.13 -18.46
CA GLN A 437 -4.21 27.11 -17.01
C GLN A 437 -5.51 26.72 -16.26
N ALA A 438 -6.67 27.10 -16.79
CA ALA A 438 -7.99 26.74 -16.25
C ALA A 438 -8.32 25.22 -16.34
N ARG A 439 -7.52 24.42 -17.06
CA ARG A 439 -7.62 22.95 -17.00
C ARG A 439 -7.31 22.43 -15.58
N LEU A 440 -6.48 23.16 -14.83
CA LEU A 440 -6.18 22.88 -13.43
C LEU A 440 -7.20 23.60 -12.54
N SER A 441 -7.94 22.83 -11.74
CA SER A 441 -8.90 23.44 -10.82
C SER A 441 -8.19 24.16 -9.67
N GLY A 442 -8.75 25.29 -9.24
CA GLY A 442 -8.27 26.01 -8.05
C GLY A 442 -8.10 25.10 -6.84
N PRO A 443 -9.12 24.25 -6.51
CA PRO A 443 -9.01 23.30 -5.43
C PRO A 443 -7.86 22.28 -5.53
N LEU A 444 -7.42 21.89 -6.72
CA LEU A 444 -6.23 21.05 -6.90
C LEU A 444 -4.94 21.84 -6.64
N LEU A 445 -4.82 23.05 -7.24
CA LEU A 445 -3.67 23.93 -7.04
C LEU A 445 -3.51 24.34 -5.57
N ASP A 446 -4.62 24.54 -4.87
CA ASP A 446 -4.60 24.80 -3.42
C ASP A 446 -4.03 23.65 -2.60
N ARG A 447 -4.00 22.40 -3.13
CA ARG A 447 -3.43 21.24 -2.45
C ARG A 447 -1.94 21.05 -2.71
N ILE A 448 -1.38 21.78 -3.68
CA ILE A 448 0.07 21.81 -3.94
C ILE A 448 0.69 22.90 -3.06
N ASP A 449 1.68 22.54 -2.25
CA ASP A 449 2.27 23.47 -1.26
C ASP A 449 3.18 24.51 -1.91
N MET A 450 3.97 24.09 -2.89
CA MET A 450 5.03 24.89 -3.52
C MET A 450 4.83 24.94 -5.04
N GLN A 451 4.97 26.13 -5.61
CA GLN A 451 4.95 26.41 -7.04
C GLN A 451 6.20 27.18 -7.39
N ILE A 452 6.99 26.66 -8.34
CA ILE A 452 8.27 27.28 -8.69
C ILE A 452 8.44 27.39 -10.19
N GLU A 453 8.97 28.53 -10.62
CA GLU A 453 9.40 28.73 -11.99
C GLU A 453 10.79 28.12 -12.20
N VAL A 454 10.91 27.30 -13.25
CA VAL A 454 12.14 26.68 -13.73
C VAL A 454 12.52 27.37 -15.02
N PRO A 455 13.44 28.35 -14.99
CA PRO A 455 13.79 29.11 -16.18
C PRO A 455 14.54 28.26 -17.21
N ALA A 456 14.49 28.66 -18.49
CA ALA A 456 15.37 28.10 -19.50
C ALA A 456 16.83 28.43 -19.17
N LEU A 457 17.72 27.46 -19.30
CA LEU A 457 19.16 27.68 -19.16
C LEU A 457 19.74 28.26 -20.48
N ARG A 458 20.70 29.15 -20.36
CA ARG A 458 21.45 29.67 -21.50
C ARG A 458 22.40 28.57 -22.01
N PRO A 459 22.70 28.53 -23.33
CA PRO A 459 23.65 27.56 -23.87
C PRO A 459 25.03 27.57 -23.17
N ALA A 460 25.49 28.74 -22.74
CA ALA A 460 26.73 28.91 -21.99
C ALA A 460 26.72 28.20 -20.60
N GLU A 461 25.54 28.04 -19.99
CA GLU A 461 25.40 27.32 -18.69
C GLU A 461 25.34 25.79 -18.86
N LEU A 462 25.06 25.31 -20.09
CA LEU A 462 24.94 23.91 -20.42
C LEU A 462 26.23 23.31 -20.95
N LEU A 463 26.98 24.06 -21.74
CA LEU A 463 28.22 23.60 -22.36
C LEU A 463 29.38 23.71 -21.36
N PRO A 464 30.28 22.72 -21.32
CA PRO A 464 31.54 22.90 -20.59
C PRO A 464 32.32 24.03 -21.24
N SER A 465 32.89 24.93 -20.46
CA SER A 465 33.77 25.99 -20.99
C SER A 465 34.88 25.37 -21.81
N ALA A 466 34.99 25.75 -23.08
CA ALA A 466 35.99 25.21 -24.02
C ALA A 466 37.44 25.61 -23.64
N ALA A 467 37.61 26.52 -22.71
CA ALA A 467 38.90 26.88 -22.16
C ALA A 467 39.16 26.01 -20.94
N GLY A 468 40.18 25.15 -20.98
CA GLY A 468 40.78 24.48 -19.83
C GLY A 468 41.39 25.47 -18.81
N ALA A 469 40.86 26.69 -18.74
CA ALA A 469 41.13 27.68 -17.74
C ALA A 469 40.51 27.28 -16.42
N ALA A 470 41.28 27.35 -15.36
CA ALA A 470 40.93 27.18 -13.97
C ALA A 470 39.45 27.46 -13.74
N ARG A 471 38.71 26.48 -13.21
CA ARG A 471 37.37 26.73 -12.68
C ARG A 471 37.48 27.98 -11.84
N ASP A 472 36.87 29.07 -12.32
CA ASP A 472 36.75 30.26 -11.48
C ASP A 472 36.24 29.78 -10.13
N ALA A 473 37.01 30.06 -9.07
CA ALA A 473 36.69 29.69 -7.68
C ALA A 473 35.32 30.21 -7.22
N ALA A 474 34.62 30.96 -8.08
CA ALA A 474 33.32 31.55 -7.86
C ALA A 474 32.12 30.66 -8.29
N THR A 475 32.31 29.55 -9.05
CA THR A 475 31.18 28.65 -9.34
C THR A 475 31.17 27.56 -8.28
N PRO A 476 30.26 27.60 -7.30
CA PRO A 476 30.19 26.56 -6.28
C PRO A 476 30.00 25.20 -6.96
N ALA A 477 30.82 24.22 -6.59
CA ALA A 477 30.67 22.85 -7.07
C ALA A 477 29.22 22.40 -6.82
N GLN A 478 28.60 21.83 -7.84
CA GLN A 478 27.21 21.36 -7.73
C GLN A 478 27.15 20.30 -6.64
N GLU A 479 26.30 20.54 -5.62
CA GLU A 479 26.15 19.61 -4.51
C GLU A 479 25.53 18.29 -4.99
N SER A 480 26.07 17.17 -4.52
CA SER A 480 25.53 15.84 -4.79
C SER A 480 24.23 15.59 -4.02
N SER A 481 23.42 14.65 -4.52
CA SER A 481 22.24 14.15 -3.82
C SER A 481 22.55 13.73 -2.38
N ALA A 482 23.70 13.08 -2.14
CA ALA A 482 24.10 12.63 -0.82
C ALA A 482 24.33 13.79 0.16
N THR A 483 24.88 14.92 -0.28
CA THR A 483 25.07 16.11 0.55
C THR A 483 23.76 16.78 0.92
N VAL A 484 22.85 16.94 -0.05
CA VAL A 484 21.52 17.50 0.19
C VAL A 484 20.67 16.57 1.06
N ALA A 485 20.69 15.26 0.81
CA ALA A 485 19.98 14.27 1.59
C ALA A 485 20.34 14.31 3.08
N ARG A 486 21.61 14.51 3.44
CA ARG A 486 22.01 14.65 4.86
C ARG A 486 21.30 15.82 5.55
N ARG A 487 21.17 16.99 4.88
CA ARG A 487 20.44 18.16 5.43
C ARG A 487 18.93 17.87 5.53
N VAL A 488 18.38 17.23 4.51
CA VAL A 488 16.97 16.79 4.47
C VAL A 488 16.66 15.83 5.61
N HIS A 489 17.52 14.83 5.83
CA HIS A 489 17.35 13.86 6.93
C HIS A 489 17.39 14.56 8.29
N ALA A 490 18.38 15.42 8.54
CA ALA A 490 18.49 16.15 9.80
C ALA A 490 17.28 17.07 10.05
N ALA A 491 16.75 17.73 9.00
CA ALA A 491 15.54 18.53 9.12
C ALA A 491 14.31 17.66 9.39
N ARG A 492 14.18 16.49 8.73
CA ARG A 492 13.10 15.53 8.96
C ARG A 492 13.13 14.97 10.38
N GLU A 493 14.29 14.64 10.92
CA GLU A 493 14.44 14.17 12.30
C GLU A 493 13.95 15.21 13.31
N ARG A 494 14.28 16.51 13.09
CA ARG A 494 13.75 17.60 13.92
C ARG A 494 12.22 17.65 13.89
N GLN A 495 11.60 17.47 12.74
CA GLN A 495 10.13 17.43 12.57
C GLN A 495 9.53 16.24 13.33
N LEU A 496 10.08 15.05 13.13
CA LEU A 496 9.60 13.84 13.79
C LEU A 496 9.77 13.91 15.31
N ALA A 497 10.89 14.42 15.80
CA ALA A 497 11.13 14.62 17.24
C ALA A 497 10.16 15.63 17.85
N ARG A 498 9.80 16.70 17.12
CA ARG A 498 8.89 17.74 17.60
C ARG A 498 7.42 17.31 17.61
N GLN A 499 6.97 16.60 16.57
CA GLN A 499 5.55 16.41 16.30
C GLN A 499 5.16 15.03 15.73
N GLY A 500 6.11 14.13 15.54
CA GLY A 500 5.86 12.76 15.01
C GLY A 500 5.52 12.69 13.52
N LEU A 501 5.45 13.81 12.81
CA LEU A 501 5.01 13.91 11.41
C LEU A 501 5.84 14.93 10.63
N PRO A 502 5.99 14.77 9.30
CA PRO A 502 6.54 15.82 8.44
C PRO A 502 5.66 17.08 8.45
N ASN A 503 6.26 18.25 8.23
CA ASN A 503 5.55 19.52 8.29
C ASN A 503 4.35 19.61 7.34
N ALA A 504 4.42 19.06 6.13
CA ALA A 504 3.30 19.07 5.18
C ALA A 504 2.06 18.35 5.72
N GLN A 505 2.23 17.36 6.60
CA GLN A 505 1.15 16.53 7.15
C GLN A 505 0.51 17.09 8.43
N LEU A 506 0.97 18.24 8.93
CA LEU A 506 0.38 18.87 10.11
C LEU A 506 -1.09 19.21 9.88
N GLY A 507 -1.95 18.81 10.82
CA GLY A 507 -3.36 19.23 10.87
C GLY A 507 -3.53 20.65 11.40
N ALA A 508 -4.73 21.21 11.31
CA ALA A 508 -5.01 22.58 11.72
C ALA A 508 -4.62 22.87 13.19
N MET A 509 -5.00 21.99 14.12
CA MET A 509 -4.64 22.15 15.54
C MET A 509 -3.14 22.09 15.81
N GLN A 510 -2.40 21.28 15.06
CA GLN A 510 -0.95 21.14 15.20
C GLN A 510 -0.20 22.35 14.60
N ILE A 511 -0.81 23.07 13.67
CA ILE A 511 -0.25 24.29 13.08
C ILE A 511 -0.11 25.38 14.17
N GLU A 512 -1.13 25.58 14.98
CA GLU A 512 -1.14 26.62 16.01
C GLU A 512 -0.04 26.43 17.05
N THR A 513 0.25 25.20 17.44
CA THR A 513 1.21 24.87 18.48
C THR A 513 2.60 24.51 17.96
N GLY A 514 2.69 23.97 16.73
CA GLY A 514 3.92 23.37 16.19
C GLY A 514 4.79 24.30 15.35
N LEU A 515 4.23 25.36 14.75
CA LEU A 515 4.98 26.19 13.81
C LEU A 515 5.97 27.13 14.45
N ARG A 516 5.72 27.62 15.66
CA ARG A 516 6.58 28.58 16.42
C ARG A 516 7.00 29.75 15.54
N LEU A 517 6.03 30.56 15.12
CA LEU A 517 6.27 31.75 14.32
C LEU A 517 6.73 32.91 15.23
N ALA A 518 7.88 33.50 14.95
CA ALA A 518 8.28 34.77 15.53
C ALA A 518 7.33 35.89 15.07
N GLU A 519 7.10 36.89 15.92
CA GLU A 519 6.12 37.95 15.61
C GLU A 519 6.39 38.67 14.27
N PRO A 520 7.65 39.02 13.89
CA PRO A 520 7.91 39.62 12.58
C PRO A 520 7.59 38.70 11.40
N ALA A 521 7.75 37.38 11.56
CA ALA A 521 7.40 36.41 10.51
C ALA A 521 5.88 36.27 10.37
N ARG A 522 5.14 36.32 11.47
CA ARG A 522 3.68 36.34 11.49
C ARG A 522 3.14 37.58 10.77
N ALA A 523 3.61 38.76 11.15
CA ALA A 523 3.21 40.03 10.54
C ALA A 523 3.48 40.04 9.02
N LEU A 524 4.64 39.52 8.59
CA LEU A 524 4.95 39.37 7.15
C LEU A 524 3.97 38.43 6.45
N LEU A 525 3.62 37.29 7.05
CA LEU A 525 2.68 36.35 6.48
C LEU A 525 1.28 36.97 6.32
N GLU A 526 0.78 37.67 7.34
CA GLU A 526 -0.51 38.37 7.33
C GLU A 526 -0.55 39.46 6.25
N GLN A 527 0.45 40.31 6.19
CA GLN A 527 0.56 41.36 5.17
C GLN A 527 0.55 40.80 3.75
N VAL A 528 1.31 39.72 3.50
CA VAL A 528 1.36 39.10 2.17
C VAL A 528 0.04 38.40 1.84
N ALA A 529 -0.59 37.73 2.81
CA ALA A 529 -1.87 37.07 2.62
C ALA A 529 -2.98 38.05 2.26
N GLU A 530 -3.07 39.19 2.94
CA GLU A 530 -3.99 40.27 2.60
C GLU A 530 -3.75 40.82 1.19
N ARG A 531 -2.49 41.13 0.88
CA ARG A 531 -2.13 41.71 -0.44
C ARG A 531 -2.41 40.77 -1.61
N LEU A 532 -2.23 39.45 -1.43
CA LEU A 532 -2.39 38.44 -2.47
C LEU A 532 -3.76 37.74 -2.41
N GLY A 533 -4.63 38.10 -1.46
CA GLY A 533 -5.96 37.51 -1.31
C GLY A 533 -5.91 36.00 -1.02
N TRP A 534 -4.96 35.55 -0.18
CA TRP A 534 -4.80 34.13 0.09
C TRP A 534 -5.93 33.57 0.95
N SER A 535 -6.35 32.33 0.63
CA SER A 535 -7.23 31.55 1.49
C SER A 535 -6.51 31.11 2.77
N ALA A 536 -7.28 30.79 3.83
CA ALA A 536 -6.71 30.22 5.06
C ALA A 536 -5.88 28.96 4.78
N ARG A 537 -6.27 28.15 3.79
CA ARG A 537 -5.48 26.98 3.35
C ARG A 537 -4.12 27.39 2.80
N SER A 538 -4.07 28.40 1.94
CA SER A 538 -2.84 28.91 1.36
C SER A 538 -1.91 29.44 2.43
N LEU A 539 -2.44 30.20 3.39
CA LEU A 539 -1.71 30.71 4.54
C LEU A 539 -1.07 29.58 5.36
N HIS A 540 -1.84 28.57 5.72
CA HIS A 540 -1.32 27.41 6.47
C HIS A 540 -0.22 26.66 5.70
N ARG A 541 -0.33 26.52 4.37
CA ARG A 541 0.68 25.85 3.55
C ARG A 541 1.98 26.62 3.53
N VAL A 542 1.93 27.93 3.32
CA VAL A 542 3.13 28.78 3.36
C VAL A 542 3.80 28.71 4.74
N ALA A 543 3.01 28.76 5.80
CA ALA A 543 3.55 28.63 7.17
C ALA A 543 4.24 27.28 7.43
N LYS A 544 3.68 26.17 6.90
CA LYS A 544 4.33 24.85 6.96
C LYS A 544 5.63 24.80 6.17
N VAL A 545 5.68 25.42 4.99
CA VAL A 545 6.89 25.53 4.18
C VAL A 545 7.94 26.38 4.91
N ALA A 546 7.55 27.52 5.49
CA ALA A 546 8.44 28.38 6.28
C ALA A 546 9.03 27.63 7.49
N ARG A 547 8.23 26.79 8.17
CA ARG A 547 8.75 25.93 9.25
C ARG A 547 9.78 24.94 8.72
N THR A 548 9.58 24.39 7.52
CA THR A 548 10.56 23.47 6.90
C THR A 548 11.86 24.19 6.55
N VAL A 549 11.79 25.42 6.05
CA VAL A 549 12.98 26.25 5.78
C VAL A 549 13.75 26.50 7.08
N ALA A 550 13.04 26.84 8.16
CA ALA A 550 13.65 27.04 9.48
C ALA A 550 14.25 25.73 10.05
N ASP A 551 13.60 24.57 9.84
CA ASP A 551 14.15 23.27 10.23
C ASP A 551 15.44 22.94 9.46
N LEU A 552 15.52 23.27 8.16
CA LEU A 552 16.75 23.13 7.36
C LEU A 552 17.86 24.04 7.85
N ALA A 553 17.53 25.25 8.31
CA ALA A 553 18.46 26.18 8.92
C ALA A 553 18.86 25.82 10.37
N GLY A 554 18.15 24.84 11.00
CA GLY A 554 18.36 24.48 12.40
C GLY A 554 17.78 25.47 13.38
N ALA A 555 16.90 26.40 12.94
CA ALA A 555 16.31 27.43 13.77
C ALA A 555 15.17 26.89 14.64
N ALA A 556 15.10 27.34 15.90
CA ALA A 556 14.05 26.96 16.84
C ALA A 556 12.68 27.55 16.45
N GLU A 557 12.69 28.78 15.93
CA GLU A 557 11.51 29.54 15.51
C GLU A 557 11.58 29.89 14.04
N VAL A 558 10.42 30.18 13.44
CA VAL A 558 10.34 30.70 12.06
C VAL A 558 10.51 32.21 12.10
N GLU A 559 11.62 32.69 11.57
CA GLU A 559 11.95 34.10 11.46
C GLU A 559 11.54 34.67 10.07
N SER A 560 11.60 36.00 9.92
CA SER A 560 11.24 36.69 8.66
C SER A 560 11.98 36.19 7.42
N PRO A 561 13.26 35.85 7.42
CA PRO A 561 13.95 35.29 6.25
C PRO A 561 13.36 33.94 5.82
N HIS A 562 13.02 33.07 6.77
CA HIS A 562 12.41 31.78 6.48
C HIS A 562 11.02 31.93 5.86
N MET A 563 10.23 32.91 6.36
CA MET A 563 8.92 33.24 5.81
C MET A 563 9.02 33.86 4.41
N ALA A 564 9.98 34.76 4.21
CA ALA A 564 10.21 35.40 2.91
C ALA A 564 10.58 34.37 1.82
N GLU A 565 11.41 33.36 2.14
CA GLU A 565 11.72 32.26 1.22
C GLU A 565 10.45 31.45 0.90
N ALA A 566 9.65 31.08 1.91
CA ALA A 566 8.44 30.30 1.73
C ALA A 566 7.38 31.01 0.86
N VAL A 567 7.21 32.31 1.03
CA VAL A 567 6.32 33.15 0.21
C VAL A 567 6.69 33.08 -1.27
N GLN A 568 7.98 33.01 -1.61
CA GLN A 568 8.42 32.93 -3.01
C GLN A 568 7.95 31.64 -3.71
N TYR A 569 7.71 30.57 -2.94
CA TYR A 569 7.23 29.30 -3.48
C TYR A 569 5.70 29.28 -3.71
N ARG A 570 4.98 30.40 -3.54
CA ARG A 570 3.53 30.48 -3.79
C ARG A 570 3.11 31.76 -4.51
N ARG A 571 3.86 32.16 -5.54
CA ARG A 571 3.58 33.39 -6.32
C ARG A 571 2.42 33.27 -7.31
N GLY A 572 1.84 32.07 -7.50
CA GLY A 572 0.80 31.81 -8.48
C GLY A 572 1.33 31.44 -9.86
N LEU A 573 0.41 31.17 -10.79
CA LEU A 573 0.75 30.82 -12.17
C LEU A 573 1.19 32.07 -12.95
N PRO A 574 2.21 31.98 -13.84
CA PRO A 574 2.62 33.13 -14.68
C PRO A 574 1.48 33.64 -15.55
N GLY A 575 1.24 34.96 -15.54
CA GLY A 575 0.19 35.60 -16.34
C GLY A 575 -1.24 35.50 -15.83
N GLY A 576 -1.42 35.08 -14.57
CA GLY A 576 -2.70 35.08 -13.85
C GLY A 576 -2.95 36.40 -13.14
#